data_d73496955a5acf57a437a0f3a2f0e926
#
_entry.id   d73496955a5acf57a437a0f3a2f0e926
#
_cell.length_a   1.000
_cell.length_b   1.000
_cell.length_c   1.000
_cell.angle_alpha   90.00
_cell.angle_beta   90.00
_cell.angle_gamma   90.00
#
_symmetry.space_group_name_H-M   'P 1'
#
loop_
_entity.id
_entity.type
_entity.pdbx_description
1 polymer ?
#
loop_
_entity_poly.entity_id
_entity_poly.type
_entity_poly.pdbx_seq_one_letter_code
_entity_poly.pdbx_strand_id
1 'polypeptide(L)'
;MSLTKEKKSELIGKYGRADGDTGSAEVQVALLTERINELTEHLRTHAKDHHSRRGLLMLVGKRRRMLRYLERNDLERYRALVADLGLRR
;
A
#
# COMPACT_ATOMS: atom_id res chain seq x y z
N MET A 1 13.93 1.68 -5.64
CA MET A 1 12.53 1.98 -5.33
C MET A 1 11.94 1.15 -4.22
N SER A 2 12.76 0.65 -3.35
CA SER A 2 12.26 0.02 -2.14
C SER A 2 12.05 1.10 -1.09
N LEU A 3 11.13 0.85 -0.16
CA LEU A 3 10.90 1.74 0.97
C LEU A 3 12.14 1.80 1.84
N THR A 4 12.41 2.97 2.42
CA THR A 4 13.45 3.07 3.41
C THR A 4 13.03 2.29 4.67
N LYS A 5 14.01 1.88 5.45
CA LYS A 5 13.77 1.17 6.70
C LYS A 5 12.95 2.03 7.66
N GLU A 6 13.25 3.32 7.72
CA GLU A 6 12.54 4.27 8.56
C GLU A 6 11.08 4.42 8.15
N LYS A 7 10.82 4.50 6.85
CA LYS A 7 9.45 4.63 6.33
C LYS A 7 8.65 3.37 6.62
N LYS A 8 9.23 2.20 6.44
CA LYS A 8 8.60 0.94 6.79
C LYS A 8 8.23 0.88 8.26
N SER A 9 9.17 1.23 9.14
CA SER A 9 8.93 1.24 10.59
C SER A 9 7.81 2.19 10.97
N GLU A 10 7.78 3.37 10.36
CA GLU A 10 6.73 4.36 10.58
C GLU A 10 5.35 3.80 10.23
N LEU A 11 5.22 3.16 9.07
CA LEU A 11 3.95 2.61 8.63
C LEU A 11 3.52 1.42 9.48
N ILE A 12 4.45 0.57 9.87
CA ILE A 12 4.15 -0.56 10.75
C ILE A 12 3.67 -0.05 12.11
N GLY A 13 4.31 0.98 12.65
CA GLY A 13 3.90 1.57 13.91
C GLY A 13 2.53 2.24 13.84
N LYS A 14 2.22 2.87 12.71
CA LYS A 14 0.94 3.57 12.53
C LYS A 14 -0.24 2.61 12.31
N TYR A 15 -0.05 1.55 11.55
CA TYR A 15 -1.15 0.67 11.14
C TYR A 15 -1.11 -0.73 11.75
N GLY A 16 -0.02 -1.11 12.37
CA GLY A 16 0.09 -2.41 13.01
C GLY A 16 -0.78 -2.51 14.25
N ARG A 17 -1.26 -3.71 14.53
CA ARG A 17 -2.06 -3.98 15.73
C ARG A 17 -1.21 -4.12 16.96
N ALA A 18 0.06 -4.49 16.78
CA ALA A 18 1.02 -4.65 17.85
C ALA A 18 2.38 -4.24 17.33
N ASP A 19 3.33 -3.99 18.23
CA ASP A 19 4.68 -3.63 17.85
C ASP A 19 5.26 -4.72 16.93
N GLY A 20 5.81 -4.27 15.81
CA GLY A 20 6.42 -5.15 14.84
C GLY A 20 5.44 -5.94 13.96
N ASP A 21 4.15 -5.63 14.03
CA ASP A 21 3.16 -6.28 13.18
C ASP A 21 3.35 -5.87 11.72
N THR A 22 3.81 -6.81 10.90
CA THR A 22 4.00 -6.61 9.47
C THR A 22 2.97 -7.36 8.64
N GLY A 23 2.11 -8.16 9.29
CA GLY A 23 1.22 -9.08 8.60
C GLY A 23 -0.22 -8.62 8.46
N SER A 24 -0.65 -7.58 9.18
CA SER A 24 -2.03 -7.14 9.09
C SER A 24 -2.34 -6.56 7.71
N ALA A 25 -3.60 -6.65 7.29
CA ALA A 25 -4.03 -6.12 6.02
C ALA A 25 -3.79 -4.61 5.91
N GLU A 26 -4.00 -3.88 7.01
CA GLU A 26 -3.77 -2.43 7.02
C GLU A 26 -2.32 -2.08 6.78
N VAL A 27 -1.39 -2.76 7.44
CA VAL A 27 0.03 -2.53 7.24
C VAL A 27 0.42 -2.85 5.79
N GLN A 28 -0.05 -3.97 5.26
CA GLN A 28 0.27 -4.36 3.89
C GLN A 28 -0.27 -3.36 2.87
N VAL A 29 -1.50 -2.87 3.06
CA VAL A 29 -2.07 -1.86 2.17
C VAL A 29 -1.27 -0.56 2.25
N ALA A 30 -0.87 -0.14 3.43
CA ALA A 30 -0.08 1.07 3.60
C ALA A 30 1.29 0.96 2.90
N LEU A 31 1.96 -0.17 3.07
CA LEU A 31 3.26 -0.42 2.42
C LEU A 31 3.12 -0.47 0.90
N LEU A 32 2.08 -1.14 0.40
CA LEU A 32 1.80 -1.21 -1.04
C LEU A 32 1.51 0.17 -1.61
N THR A 33 0.76 1.00 -0.89
CA THR A 33 0.43 2.36 -1.31
C THR A 33 1.70 3.19 -1.48
N GLU A 34 2.64 3.09 -0.55
CA GLU A 34 3.89 3.82 -0.63
C GLU A 34 4.72 3.38 -1.83
N ARG A 35 4.81 2.07 -2.08
CA ARG A 35 5.52 1.54 -3.24
C ARG A 35 4.84 1.94 -4.55
N ILE A 36 3.51 1.93 -4.59
CA ILE A 36 2.76 2.37 -5.77
C ILE A 36 3.06 3.84 -6.07
N ASN A 37 3.09 4.68 -5.04
CA ASN A 37 3.40 6.10 -5.21
C ASN A 37 4.82 6.30 -5.74
N GLU A 38 5.79 5.55 -5.23
CA GLU A 38 7.18 5.62 -5.72
C GLU A 38 7.28 5.22 -7.19
N LEU A 39 6.62 4.12 -7.59
CA LEU A 39 6.64 3.66 -8.98
C LEU A 39 5.91 4.64 -9.89
N THR A 40 4.81 5.22 -9.42
CA THR A 40 4.07 6.22 -10.19
C THR A 40 4.96 7.42 -10.50
N GLU A 41 5.71 7.90 -9.49
CA GLU A 41 6.65 9.01 -9.68
C GLU A 41 7.77 8.63 -10.64
N HIS A 42 8.31 7.42 -10.48
CA HIS A 42 9.34 6.92 -11.38
C HIS A 42 8.86 6.93 -12.85
N LEU A 43 7.63 6.49 -13.08
CA LEU A 43 7.08 6.40 -14.44
C LEU A 43 6.77 7.76 -15.06
N ARG A 44 6.69 8.82 -14.27
CA ARG A 44 6.54 10.17 -14.82
C ARG A 44 7.76 10.59 -15.64
N THR A 45 8.95 10.18 -15.20
CA THR A 45 10.21 10.50 -15.87
C THR A 45 10.74 9.37 -16.75
N HIS A 46 10.24 8.15 -16.54
CA HIS A 46 10.67 6.95 -17.26
C HIS A 46 9.45 6.24 -17.85
N ALA A 47 8.71 6.96 -18.71
CA ALA A 47 7.42 6.48 -19.23
C ALA A 47 7.54 5.18 -20.04
N LYS A 48 8.72 4.90 -20.59
CA LYS A 48 8.95 3.69 -21.40
C LYS A 48 9.51 2.52 -20.60
N ASP A 49 9.61 2.65 -19.30
CA ASP A 49 10.03 1.55 -18.44
C ASP A 49 8.87 0.57 -18.25
N HIS A 50 8.74 -0.35 -19.20
CA HIS A 50 7.62 -1.29 -19.20
C HIS A 50 7.69 -2.31 -18.07
N HIS A 51 8.88 -2.62 -17.60
CA HIS A 51 9.06 -3.52 -16.46
C HIS A 51 8.46 -2.91 -15.19
N SER A 52 8.77 -1.64 -14.91
CA SER A 52 8.22 -0.95 -13.76
C SER A 52 6.71 -0.74 -13.89
N ARG A 53 6.22 -0.47 -15.10
CA ARG A 53 4.78 -0.33 -15.34
C ARG A 53 4.04 -1.63 -15.02
N ARG A 54 4.59 -2.76 -15.45
CA ARG A 54 4.02 -4.07 -15.14
C ARG A 54 4.02 -4.32 -13.64
N GLY A 55 5.12 -3.99 -12.96
CA GLY A 55 5.21 -4.11 -11.51
C GLY A 55 4.17 -3.26 -10.79
N LEU A 56 3.96 -2.02 -11.26
CA LEU A 56 2.94 -1.14 -10.71
C LEU A 56 1.54 -1.76 -10.81
N LEU A 57 1.19 -2.31 -11.97
CA LEU A 57 -0.12 -2.94 -12.15
C LEU A 57 -0.31 -4.13 -11.22
N MET A 58 0.74 -4.91 -11.00
CA MET A 58 0.68 -6.05 -10.06
C MET A 58 0.45 -5.58 -8.63
N LEU A 59 1.12 -4.51 -8.22
CA LEU A 59 0.95 -3.95 -6.87
C LEU A 59 -0.45 -3.37 -6.67
N VAL A 60 -0.97 -2.67 -7.67
CA VAL A 60 -2.34 -2.13 -7.63
C VAL A 60 -3.36 -3.26 -7.49
N GLY A 61 -3.19 -4.34 -8.25
CA GLY A 61 -4.07 -5.51 -8.15
C GLY A 61 -4.01 -6.16 -6.78
N LYS A 62 -2.82 -6.31 -6.22
CA LYS A 62 -2.64 -6.88 -4.89
C LYS A 62 -3.29 -6.02 -3.82
N ARG A 63 -3.09 -4.69 -3.88
CA ARG A 63 -3.71 -3.76 -2.93
C ARG A 63 -5.24 -3.86 -2.99
N ARG A 64 -5.80 -3.93 -4.20
CA ARG A 64 -7.25 -4.04 -4.37
C ARG A 64 -7.80 -5.30 -3.71
N ARG A 65 -7.13 -6.44 -3.87
CA ARG A 65 -7.55 -7.69 -3.24
C ARG A 65 -7.51 -7.59 -1.72
N MET A 66 -6.47 -6.97 -1.17
CA MET A 66 -6.34 -6.81 0.28
C MET A 66 -7.40 -5.85 0.83
N LEU A 67 -7.72 -4.79 0.11
CA LEU A 67 -8.78 -3.86 0.51
C LEU A 67 -10.14 -4.54 0.49
N ARG A 68 -10.42 -5.39 -0.49
CA ARG A 68 -11.66 -6.15 -0.52
C ARG A 68 -11.77 -7.12 0.65
N TYR A 69 -10.67 -7.75 1.00
CA TYR A 69 -10.62 -8.62 2.17
C TYR A 69 -10.96 -7.84 3.43
N LEU A 70 -10.33 -6.69 3.62
CA LEU A 70 -10.55 -5.86 4.79
C LEU A 70 -12.01 -5.36 4.83
N GLU A 71 -12.55 -4.94 3.70
CA GLU A 71 -13.94 -4.48 3.62
C GLU A 71 -14.93 -5.54 4.09
N ARG A 72 -14.70 -6.80 3.70
CA ARG A 72 -15.59 -7.90 4.07
C ARG A 72 -15.45 -8.29 5.54
N ASN A 73 -14.27 -8.15 6.11
CA ASN A 73 -13.99 -8.63 7.46
C ASN A 73 -14.12 -7.55 8.53
N ASP A 74 -13.90 -6.28 8.19
CA ASP A 74 -14.00 -5.18 9.15
C ASP A 74 -14.23 -3.87 8.39
N LEU A 75 -15.49 -3.58 8.15
CA LEU A 75 -15.88 -2.44 7.34
C LEU A 75 -15.42 -1.10 7.92
N GLU A 76 -15.46 -0.95 9.24
CA GLU A 76 -15.04 0.31 9.86
C GLU A 76 -13.54 0.55 9.69
N ARG A 77 -12.74 -0.48 9.86
CA ARG A 77 -11.30 -0.37 9.65
C ARG A 77 -10.97 -0.11 8.19
N TYR A 78 -11.71 -0.72 7.28
CA TYR A 78 -11.57 -0.46 5.86
C TYR A 78 -11.84 1.02 5.54
N ARG A 79 -12.94 1.56 6.04
CA ARG A 79 -13.31 2.95 5.79
C ARG A 79 -12.29 3.93 6.36
N ALA A 80 -11.81 3.65 7.57
CA ALA A 80 -10.80 4.49 8.21
C ALA A 80 -9.50 4.48 7.41
N LEU A 81 -9.07 3.32 6.94
CA LEU A 81 -7.84 3.19 6.17
C LEU A 81 -7.94 3.91 4.82
N VAL A 82 -9.04 3.71 4.11
CA VAL A 82 -9.27 4.36 2.82
C VAL A 82 -9.25 5.87 2.95
N ALA A 83 -9.91 6.40 3.98
CA ALA A 83 -9.95 7.84 4.24
C ALA A 83 -8.54 8.36 4.58
N ASP A 84 -7.83 7.66 5.44
CA ASP A 84 -6.51 8.08 5.91
C ASP A 84 -5.46 8.07 4.80
N LEU A 85 -5.52 7.08 3.92
CA LEU A 85 -4.59 6.97 2.79
C LEU A 85 -5.04 7.74 1.54
N GLY A 86 -6.23 8.31 1.56
CA GLY A 86 -6.78 9.04 0.41
C GLY A 86 -7.06 8.15 -0.78
N LEU A 87 -7.42 6.90 -0.55
CA LEU A 87 -7.66 5.96 -1.62
C LEU A 87 -9.08 6.04 -2.14
N ARG A 88 -9.25 5.71 -3.42
CA ARG A 88 -10.56 5.49 -3.99
C ARG A 88 -11.02 4.08 -3.68
N ARG A 89 -12.29 3.93 -3.54
CA ARG A 89 -12.89 2.62 -3.37
C ARG A 89 -12.80 1.78 -4.63
#